data_203f541e976f06b624ef23816d29ddbe
#
_entry.id   203f541e976f06b624ef23816d29ddbe
#
_cell.length_a   1.000
_cell.length_b   1.000
_cell.length_c   1.000
_cell.angle_alpha   90.00
_cell.angle_beta   90.00
_cell.angle_gamma   90.00
#
_symmetry.space_group_name_H-M   'P 1'
#
loop_
_entity.id
_entity.type
_entity.pdbx_description
1 polymer ?
#
loop_
_entity_poly.entity_id
_entity_poly.type
_entity_poly.pdbx_seq_one_letter_code
_entity_poly.pdbx_strand_id
1 'polypeptide(L)'
;MKIAICCRKGSFSDYWLTYCEENGISYKKVDAYQSDIMKQIEDCDAFMWHFSHLDYKDKVFAKQLLYSIEASGKPVFPNFKTVWHFDDKLGQKYLFESIKAPLVTSYAF
;
A
#
# COMPACT_ATOMS: atom_id res chain seq x y z
N MET A 1 19.89 4.00 -2.23
CA MET A 1 18.43 3.75 -2.26
C MET A 1 17.77 4.48 -1.10
N LYS A 2 16.66 5.14 -1.35
CA LYS A 2 15.90 5.88 -0.34
C LYS A 2 14.42 5.51 -0.44
N ILE A 3 13.80 5.14 0.66
CA ILE A 3 12.40 4.67 0.71
C ILE A 3 11.53 5.74 1.38
N ALA A 4 10.44 6.13 0.73
CA ALA A 4 9.40 6.93 1.36
C ALA A 4 8.47 6.00 2.15
N ILE A 5 8.29 6.26 3.43
CA ILE A 5 7.45 5.45 4.31
C ILE A 5 6.35 6.34 4.91
N CYS A 6 5.10 6.03 4.56
CA CYS A 6 3.96 6.63 5.21
C CYS A 6 3.73 5.93 6.54
N CYS A 7 4.04 6.63 7.63
CA CYS A 7 4.08 6.07 8.97
C CYS A 7 2.75 6.20 9.69
N ARG A 8 2.38 5.12 10.39
CA ARG A 8 1.27 5.12 11.35
C ARG A 8 1.70 4.36 12.59
N LYS A 9 1.70 5.03 13.72
CA LYS A 9 2.09 4.43 15.01
C LYS A 9 1.25 3.18 15.30
N GLY A 10 1.91 2.11 15.74
CA GLY A 10 1.27 0.82 16.02
C GLY A 10 0.99 -0.03 14.78
N SER A 11 1.44 0.39 13.60
CA SER A 11 1.36 -0.39 12.37
C SER A 11 2.71 -1.05 12.03
N PHE A 12 2.73 -1.86 10.96
CA PHE A 12 3.97 -2.45 10.46
C PHE A 12 5.01 -1.41 10.05
N SER A 13 4.61 -0.16 9.83
CA SER A 13 5.57 0.90 9.53
C SER A 13 6.61 1.10 10.64
N ASP A 14 6.25 0.86 11.89
CA ASP A 14 7.21 0.95 13.01
C ASP A 14 8.35 -0.06 12.85
N TYR A 15 8.04 -1.30 12.43
CA TYR A 15 9.05 -2.33 12.17
C TYR A 15 9.91 -1.99 10.94
N TRP A 16 9.32 -1.41 9.90
CA TRP A 16 10.07 -0.98 8.71
C TRP A 16 11.08 0.10 9.05
N LEU A 17 10.71 1.06 9.89
CA LEU A 17 11.63 2.12 10.35
C LEU A 17 12.79 1.52 11.13
N THR A 18 12.51 0.66 12.10
CA THR A 18 13.53 -0.03 12.88
C THR A 18 14.47 -0.82 11.98
N TYR A 19 13.92 -1.59 11.03
CA TYR A 19 14.74 -2.35 10.08
C TYR A 19 15.63 -1.46 9.22
N CYS A 20 15.12 -0.34 8.73
CA CYS A 20 15.92 0.62 7.96
C CYS A 20 17.08 1.18 8.81
N GLU A 21 16.82 1.55 10.05
CA GLU A 21 17.86 2.06 10.97
C GLU A 21 18.94 1.02 11.24
N GLU A 22 18.55 -0.21 11.58
CA GLU A 22 19.47 -1.30 11.88
C GLU A 22 20.34 -1.71 10.69
N ASN A 23 19.83 -1.56 9.46
CA ASN A 23 20.51 -1.98 8.24
C ASN A 23 21.08 -0.82 7.41
N GLY A 24 21.07 0.41 7.94
CA GLY A 24 21.63 1.58 7.25
C GLY A 24 20.90 1.92 5.95
N ILE A 25 19.60 1.64 5.85
CA ILE A 25 18.78 1.95 4.69
C ILE A 25 18.22 3.36 4.84
N SER A 26 18.48 4.22 3.85
CA SER A 26 17.96 5.58 3.84
C SER A 26 16.44 5.59 3.66
N TYR A 27 15.73 6.34 4.49
CA TYR A 27 14.30 6.50 4.38
C TYR A 27 13.85 7.93 4.67
N LYS A 28 12.62 8.23 4.25
CA LYS A 28 11.96 9.50 4.50
C LYS A 28 10.54 9.24 4.99
N LYS A 29 10.20 9.78 6.14
CA LYS A 29 8.81 9.73 6.64
C LYS A 29 7.96 10.72 5.85
N VAL A 30 6.82 10.25 5.35
CA VAL A 30 5.87 11.07 4.58
C VAL A 30 4.44 10.86 5.08
N ASP A 31 3.58 11.80 4.78
CA ASP A 31 2.14 11.72 5.06
C ASP A 31 1.37 11.69 3.74
N ALA A 32 0.71 10.56 3.50
CA ALA A 32 -0.05 10.32 2.27
C ALA A 32 -1.20 11.32 2.03
N TYR A 33 -1.63 12.02 3.08
CA TYR A 33 -2.72 13.00 2.98
C TYR A 33 -2.26 14.41 2.58
N GLN A 34 -0.96 14.65 2.48
CA GLN A 34 -0.45 15.92 2.00
C GLN A 34 -0.69 16.06 0.49
N SER A 35 -1.21 17.20 0.06
CA SER A 35 -1.55 17.42 -1.35
C SER A 35 -0.33 17.40 -2.28
N ASP A 36 0.85 17.64 -1.74
CA ASP A 36 2.13 17.62 -2.47
C ASP A 36 2.90 16.30 -2.33
N ILE A 37 2.24 15.23 -1.91
CA ILE A 37 2.88 13.92 -1.65
C ILE A 37 3.72 13.43 -2.84
N MET A 38 3.25 13.60 -4.07
CA MET A 38 3.99 13.18 -5.26
C MET A 38 5.32 13.91 -5.39
N LYS A 39 5.36 15.20 -5.05
CA LYS A 39 6.59 16.00 -5.01
C LYS A 39 7.51 15.56 -3.87
N GLN A 40 6.94 15.28 -2.70
CA GLN A 40 7.72 14.86 -1.54
C GLN A 40 8.49 13.55 -1.78
N ILE A 41 7.98 12.68 -2.64
CA ILE A 41 8.59 11.37 -2.92
C ILE A 41 9.45 11.36 -4.20
N GLU A 42 9.63 12.47 -4.89
CA GLU A 42 10.42 12.53 -6.13
C GLU A 42 11.83 11.97 -5.94
N ASP A 43 12.47 12.30 -4.83
CA ASP A 43 13.84 11.87 -4.50
C ASP A 43 13.91 10.47 -3.87
N CYS A 44 12.80 9.76 -3.79
CA CYS A 44 12.73 8.41 -3.24
C CYS A 44 12.63 7.36 -4.35
N ASP A 45 13.22 6.19 -4.09
CA ASP A 45 13.25 5.08 -5.04
C ASP A 45 12.06 4.14 -4.91
N ALA A 46 11.39 4.16 -3.75
CA ALA A 46 10.23 3.32 -3.46
C ALA A 46 9.30 4.01 -2.47
N PHE A 47 8.05 3.55 -2.43
CA PHE A 47 7.04 4.05 -1.49
C PHE A 47 6.39 2.88 -0.74
N MET A 48 6.23 3.01 0.58
CA MET A 48 5.61 2.00 1.43
C MET A 48 4.54 2.63 2.33
N TRP A 49 3.37 2.00 2.37
CA TRP A 49 2.28 2.45 3.24
C TRP A 49 1.46 1.28 3.76
N HIS A 50 1.53 1.01 5.07
CA HIS A 50 0.62 0.09 5.75
C HIS A 50 -0.65 0.84 6.16
N PHE A 51 -1.55 1.07 5.19
CA PHE A 51 -2.80 1.78 5.44
C PHE A 51 -3.79 0.92 6.24
N SER A 52 -4.72 1.59 6.96
CA SER A 52 -5.70 0.93 7.80
C SER A 52 -6.94 0.51 7.00
N HIS A 53 -7.34 -0.76 7.11
CA HIS A 53 -8.61 -1.24 6.56
C HIS A 53 -9.82 -0.75 7.36
N LEU A 54 -9.62 -0.32 8.59
CA LEU A 54 -10.66 0.21 9.46
C LEU A 54 -10.97 1.69 9.16
N ASP A 55 -10.08 2.39 8.48
CA ASP A 55 -10.24 3.79 8.11
C ASP A 55 -10.65 3.88 6.64
N TYR A 56 -11.88 4.34 6.40
CA TYR A 56 -12.41 4.52 5.05
C TYR A 56 -11.55 5.48 4.22
N LYS A 57 -11.06 6.55 4.84
CA LYS A 57 -10.20 7.53 4.18
C LYS A 57 -8.90 6.89 3.70
N ASP A 58 -8.26 6.07 4.54
CA ASP A 58 -7.07 5.31 4.16
C ASP A 58 -7.34 4.41 2.95
N LYS A 59 -8.45 3.68 2.96
CA LYS A 59 -8.79 2.77 1.85
C LYS A 59 -8.94 3.48 0.52
N VAL A 60 -9.62 4.62 0.52
CA VAL A 60 -9.82 5.42 -0.70
C VAL A 60 -8.50 6.01 -1.20
N PHE A 61 -7.76 6.69 -0.33
CA PHE A 61 -6.50 7.34 -0.68
C PHE A 61 -5.42 6.35 -1.10
N ALA A 62 -5.32 5.20 -0.40
CA ALA A 62 -4.30 4.21 -0.69
C ALA A 62 -4.44 3.62 -2.09
N LYS A 63 -5.63 3.25 -2.50
CA LYS A 63 -5.85 2.71 -3.85
C LYS A 63 -5.45 3.69 -4.94
N GLN A 64 -5.83 4.95 -4.79
CA GLN A 64 -5.52 5.99 -5.77
C GLN A 64 -4.03 6.33 -5.78
N LEU A 65 -3.43 6.53 -4.60
CA LEU A 65 -2.04 6.93 -4.47
C LEU A 65 -1.08 5.81 -4.90
N LEU A 66 -1.28 4.60 -4.39
CA LEU A 66 -0.41 3.46 -4.73
C LEU A 66 -0.44 3.15 -6.23
N TYR A 67 -1.63 3.18 -6.84
CA TYR A 67 -1.74 3.00 -8.28
C TYR A 67 -0.98 4.08 -9.06
N SER A 68 -1.16 5.35 -8.69
CA SER A 68 -0.53 6.48 -9.38
C SER A 68 0.99 6.45 -9.25
N ILE A 69 1.51 6.13 -8.07
CA ILE A 69 2.96 6.00 -7.86
C ILE A 69 3.52 4.83 -8.68
N GLU A 70 2.87 3.68 -8.65
CA GLU A 70 3.29 2.50 -9.41
C GLU A 70 3.25 2.76 -10.92
N ALA A 71 2.20 3.45 -11.40
CA ALA A 71 2.07 3.83 -12.80
C ALA A 71 3.19 4.79 -13.26
N SER A 72 3.75 5.57 -12.35
CA SER A 72 4.92 6.44 -12.64
C SER A 72 6.24 5.67 -12.73
N GLY A 73 6.23 4.35 -12.49
CA GLY A 73 7.40 3.49 -12.55
C GLY A 73 8.14 3.31 -11.23
N LYS A 74 7.62 3.84 -10.12
CA LYS A 74 8.22 3.71 -8.79
C LYS A 74 7.63 2.50 -8.07
N PRO A 75 8.45 1.57 -7.55
CA PRO A 75 7.97 0.45 -6.75
C PRO A 75 7.17 0.90 -5.53
N VAL A 76 6.07 0.22 -5.27
CA VAL A 76 5.22 0.48 -4.11
C VAL A 76 4.96 -0.80 -3.32
N PHE A 77 4.76 -0.65 -2.01
CA PHE A 77 4.34 -1.75 -1.16
C PHE A 77 3.23 -1.29 -0.20
N PRO A 78 2.10 -2.00 -0.16
CA PRO A 78 1.70 -3.08 -1.06
C PRO A 78 1.43 -2.57 -2.47
N ASN A 79 1.67 -3.40 -3.48
CA ASN A 79 1.43 -2.99 -4.87
C ASN A 79 -0.06 -3.05 -5.23
N PHE A 80 -0.44 -2.40 -6.32
CA PHE A 80 -1.85 -2.30 -6.70
C PHE A 80 -2.48 -3.66 -6.99
N LYS A 81 -1.74 -4.59 -7.60
CA LYS A 81 -2.24 -5.94 -7.91
C LYS A 81 -2.67 -6.72 -6.66
N THR A 82 -1.99 -6.50 -5.54
CA THR A 82 -2.32 -7.16 -4.28
C THR A 82 -3.31 -6.37 -3.44
N VAL A 83 -3.44 -5.07 -3.67
CA VAL A 83 -4.21 -4.20 -2.78
C VAL A 83 -5.60 -3.83 -3.30
N TRP A 84 -5.85 -3.91 -4.61
CA TRP A 84 -7.13 -3.46 -5.18
C TRP A 84 -8.34 -4.23 -4.61
N HIS A 85 -8.17 -5.53 -4.32
CA HIS A 85 -9.21 -6.39 -3.76
C HIS A 85 -9.17 -6.49 -2.23
N PHE A 86 -8.28 -5.74 -1.58
CA PHE A 86 -8.16 -5.75 -0.13
C PHE A 86 -9.47 -5.27 0.51
N ASP A 87 -10.01 -6.06 1.44
CA ASP A 87 -11.29 -5.81 2.11
C ASP A 87 -12.49 -5.69 1.14
N ASP A 88 -12.36 -6.24 -0.06
CA ASP A 88 -13.41 -6.29 -1.08
C ASP A 88 -13.82 -7.76 -1.32
N LYS A 89 -14.84 -8.22 -0.57
CA LYS A 89 -15.28 -9.62 -0.63
C LYS A 89 -15.82 -10.02 -2.01
N LEU A 90 -16.47 -9.10 -2.69
CA LEU A 90 -16.96 -9.35 -4.03
C LEU A 90 -15.84 -9.43 -5.06
N GLY A 91 -14.88 -8.50 -5.00
CA GLY A 91 -13.68 -8.53 -5.83
C GLY A 91 -12.87 -9.80 -5.60
N GLN A 92 -12.69 -10.21 -4.34
CA GLN A 92 -12.00 -11.46 -3.99
C GLN A 92 -12.74 -12.69 -4.54
N LYS A 93 -14.08 -12.72 -4.44
CA LYS A 93 -14.90 -13.79 -5.03
C LYS A 93 -14.58 -13.96 -6.51
N TYR A 94 -14.71 -12.91 -7.29
CA TYR A 94 -14.48 -12.98 -8.73
C TYR A 94 -13.04 -13.31 -9.10
N LEU A 95 -12.07 -12.72 -8.39
CA LEU A 95 -10.66 -13.02 -8.61
C LEU A 95 -10.37 -14.50 -8.38
N PHE A 96 -10.79 -15.03 -7.23
CA PHE A 96 -10.50 -16.41 -6.86
C PHE A 96 -11.22 -17.43 -7.77
N GLU A 97 -12.42 -17.13 -8.21
CA GLU A 97 -13.12 -17.93 -9.21
C GLU A 97 -12.38 -17.93 -10.55
N SER A 98 -11.89 -16.76 -10.99
CA SER A 98 -11.19 -16.62 -12.27
C SER A 98 -9.90 -17.42 -12.35
N ILE A 99 -9.20 -17.57 -11.23
CA ILE A 99 -7.95 -18.36 -11.13
C ILE A 99 -8.19 -19.79 -10.63
N LYS A 100 -9.46 -20.19 -10.46
CA LYS A 100 -9.85 -21.50 -9.97
C LYS A 100 -9.22 -21.88 -8.64
N ALA A 101 -9.14 -20.93 -7.72
CA ALA A 101 -8.63 -21.17 -6.37
C ALA A 101 -9.54 -22.17 -5.65
N PRO A 102 -8.97 -23.09 -4.81
CA PRO A 102 -9.74 -24.13 -4.12
C PRO A 102 -10.51 -23.57 -2.92
N LEU A 103 -11.52 -22.75 -3.18
CA LEU A 103 -12.34 -22.12 -2.16
C LEU A 103 -13.78 -22.61 -2.20
N VAL A 104 -14.48 -22.45 -1.08
CA VAL A 104 -15.91 -22.74 -0.98
C VAL A 104 -16.69 -21.84 -1.91
N THR A 105 -17.80 -22.34 -2.46
CA THR A 105 -18.71 -21.56 -3.29
C THR A 105 -19.26 -20.38 -2.49
N SER A 106 -19.16 -19.18 -3.05
CA SER A 106 -19.63 -17.94 -2.44
C SER A 106 -20.70 -17.29 -3.33
N TYR A 107 -21.69 -16.67 -2.71
CA TYR A 107 -22.82 -16.06 -3.39
C TYR A 107 -22.84 -14.55 -3.12
N ALA A 108 -23.08 -13.77 -4.16
CA ALA A 108 -23.30 -12.33 -4.06
C ALA A 108 -24.81 -12.05 -3.95
N PHE A 109 -25.18 -11.23 -3.00
CA PHE A 109 -26.58 -10.84 -2.78
C PHE A 109 -26.76 -9.34 -3.00
#